data_b777b25b73990dd6ddc1e65736d7d9ed
#
_entry.id   b777b25b73990dd6ddc1e65736d7d9ed
#
_cell.length_a   1.000
_cell.length_b   1.000
_cell.length_c   1.000
_cell.angle_alpha   90.00
_cell.angle_beta   90.00
_cell.angle_gamma   90.00
#
_symmetry.space_group_name_H-M   'P 1'
#
loop_
_entity.id
_entity.type
_entity.pdbx_description
1 polymer ?
#
loop_
_entity_poly.entity_id
_entity_poly.type
_entity_poly.pdbx_seq_one_letter_code
_entity_poly.pdbx_strand_id
1 'polypeptide(L)'
;VARALAEAAGRSGNEAEVREAAEAAEGSVGRAVALLDGSTLALRQRILNLFAQLPNPDPLALHALGDAIGGTDPKTLEAFMDLVNGWLSARLVEGSQGKAQMARVAETWEKVNHAAREAEAYNLERKPLVFAIFGALVEAARN
;
A
#
# COMPACT_ATOMS: atom_id res chain seq x y z
N VAL A 1 -4.06 -9.91 -21.94
CA VAL A 1 -3.31 -9.94 -20.69
C VAL A 1 -4.07 -10.71 -19.62
N ALA A 2 -5.35 -10.43 -19.40
CA ALA A 2 -6.15 -11.10 -18.38
C ALA A 2 -6.25 -12.61 -18.59
N ARG A 3 -6.41 -13.04 -19.84
CA ARG A 3 -6.48 -14.48 -20.17
C ARG A 3 -5.14 -15.17 -19.91
N ALA A 4 -4.05 -14.55 -20.31
CA ALA A 4 -2.71 -15.09 -20.08
C ALA A 4 -2.40 -15.21 -18.58
N LEU A 5 -2.85 -14.24 -17.79
CA LEU A 5 -2.67 -14.27 -16.34
C LEU A 5 -3.43 -15.41 -15.68
N ALA A 6 -4.65 -15.68 -16.11
CA ALA A 6 -5.45 -16.77 -15.56
C ALA A 6 -4.79 -18.12 -15.85
N GLU A 7 -4.25 -18.31 -17.06
CA GLU A 7 -3.53 -19.52 -17.42
C GLU A 7 -2.21 -19.66 -16.65
N ALA A 8 -1.45 -18.57 -16.55
CA ALA A 8 -0.17 -18.56 -15.83
C ALA A 8 -0.34 -18.83 -14.34
N ALA A 9 -1.42 -18.35 -13.74
CA ALA A 9 -1.72 -18.57 -12.34
C ALA A 9 -2.38 -19.91 -12.04
N GLY A 10 -2.76 -20.66 -13.07
CA GLY A 10 -3.46 -21.92 -12.90
C GLY A 10 -4.85 -21.76 -12.31
N ARG A 11 -5.41 -20.59 -12.38
CA ARG A 11 -6.74 -20.30 -11.84
C ARG A 11 -7.78 -20.36 -12.94
N SER A 12 -8.83 -21.11 -12.70
CA SER A 12 -10.02 -21.05 -13.53
C SER A 12 -10.88 -19.88 -13.00
N GLY A 13 -10.73 -18.81 -13.61
CA GLY A 13 -11.60 -17.78 -13.74
C GLY A 13 -12.42 -17.09 -12.70
N ASN A 14 -11.86 -16.35 -11.79
CA ASN A 14 -12.56 -15.15 -11.37
C ASN A 14 -12.06 -14.01 -12.29
N GLU A 15 -12.77 -13.75 -13.37
CA GLU A 15 -12.37 -12.76 -14.35
C GLU A 15 -12.20 -11.35 -13.76
N ALA A 16 -13.00 -11.00 -12.75
CA ALA A 16 -12.89 -9.72 -12.07
C ALA A 16 -11.57 -9.61 -11.31
N GLU A 17 -11.16 -10.68 -10.62
CA GLU A 17 -9.89 -10.71 -9.90
C GLU A 17 -8.71 -10.63 -10.86
N VAL A 18 -8.75 -11.36 -11.97
CA VAL A 18 -7.70 -11.32 -12.98
C VAL A 18 -7.59 -9.94 -13.61
N ARG A 19 -8.71 -9.33 -13.92
CA ARG A 19 -8.75 -7.98 -14.49
C ARG A 19 -8.17 -6.95 -13.53
N GLU A 20 -8.56 -7.01 -12.28
CA GLU A 20 -8.04 -6.11 -11.24
C GLU A 20 -6.53 -6.27 -11.10
N ALA A 21 -6.01 -7.49 -11.09
CA ALA A 21 -4.59 -7.73 -11.02
C ALA A 21 -3.85 -7.16 -12.23
N ALA A 22 -4.42 -7.31 -13.43
CA ALA A 22 -3.82 -6.79 -14.65
C ALA A 22 -3.76 -5.26 -14.64
N GLU A 23 -4.80 -4.61 -14.17
CA GLU A 23 -4.85 -3.15 -14.03
C GLU A 23 -3.84 -2.67 -12.99
N ALA A 24 -3.79 -3.32 -11.83
CA ALA A 24 -2.88 -2.95 -10.75
C ALA A 24 -1.41 -3.13 -11.14
N ALA A 25 -1.12 -4.06 -12.05
CA ALA A 25 0.23 -4.33 -12.51
C ALA A 25 0.69 -3.43 -13.66
N GLU A 26 -0.14 -2.52 -14.12
CA GLU A 26 0.18 -1.59 -15.21
C GLU A 26 0.57 -2.32 -16.52
N GLY A 27 -0.01 -3.51 -16.74
CA GLY A 27 0.26 -4.31 -17.91
C GLY A 27 1.46 -5.24 -17.81
N SER A 28 2.17 -5.26 -16.70
CA SER A 28 3.29 -6.19 -16.47
C SER A 28 2.76 -7.57 -16.12
N VAL A 29 3.02 -8.57 -16.96
CA VAL A 29 2.53 -9.94 -16.73
C VAL A 29 3.12 -10.54 -15.46
N GLY A 30 4.42 -10.40 -15.22
CA GLY A 30 5.06 -10.94 -14.03
C GLY A 30 4.54 -10.32 -12.75
N ARG A 31 4.37 -9.03 -12.74
CA ARG A 31 3.82 -8.30 -11.59
C ARG A 31 2.36 -8.65 -11.37
N ALA A 32 1.58 -8.78 -12.45
CA ALA A 32 0.19 -9.15 -12.36
C ALA A 32 -0.01 -10.58 -11.82
N VAL A 33 0.85 -11.52 -12.20
CA VAL A 33 0.82 -12.89 -11.65
C VAL A 33 1.07 -12.86 -10.13
N ALA A 34 2.01 -12.06 -9.68
CA ALA A 34 2.27 -11.90 -8.24
C ALA A 34 1.03 -11.33 -7.51
N LEU A 35 0.31 -10.40 -8.14
CA LEU A 35 -0.90 -9.81 -7.58
C LEU A 35 -2.10 -10.75 -7.59
N LEU A 36 -2.07 -11.82 -8.40
CA LEU A 36 -3.12 -12.84 -8.40
C LEU A 36 -3.08 -13.76 -7.18
N ASP A 37 -2.01 -13.73 -6.41
CA ASP A 37 -1.98 -14.40 -5.12
C ASP A 37 -3.10 -13.81 -4.26
N GLY A 38 -4.04 -14.63 -3.83
CA GLY A 38 -5.20 -14.19 -3.06
C GLY A 38 -4.82 -13.44 -1.79
N SER A 39 -3.72 -13.83 -1.14
CA SER A 39 -3.24 -13.13 0.05
C SER A 39 -2.76 -11.71 -0.27
N THR A 40 -2.13 -11.52 -1.43
CA THR A 40 -1.65 -10.20 -1.86
C THR A 40 -2.83 -9.27 -2.19
N LEU A 41 -3.84 -9.78 -2.88
CA LEU A 41 -5.03 -8.99 -3.19
C LEU A 41 -5.83 -8.65 -1.93
N ALA A 42 -5.95 -9.61 -1.01
CA ALA A 42 -6.61 -9.37 0.28
C ALA A 42 -5.86 -8.32 1.09
N LEU A 43 -4.55 -8.38 1.12
CA LEU A 43 -3.72 -7.39 1.81
C LEU A 43 -3.90 -6.00 1.21
N ARG A 44 -3.84 -5.90 -0.11
CA ARG A 44 -4.06 -4.64 -0.82
C ARG A 44 -5.41 -4.03 -0.46
N GLN A 45 -6.46 -4.85 -0.46
CA GLN A 45 -7.80 -4.39 -0.13
C GLN A 45 -7.89 -3.88 1.30
N ARG A 46 -7.25 -4.55 2.24
CA ARG A 46 -7.21 -4.13 3.64
C ARG A 46 -6.50 -2.78 3.81
N ILE A 47 -5.41 -2.58 3.10
CA ILE A 47 -4.67 -1.31 3.13
C ILE A 47 -5.54 -0.18 2.57
N LEU A 48 -6.17 -0.40 1.43
CA LEU A 48 -7.03 0.61 0.80
C LEU A 48 -8.24 0.94 1.67
N ASN A 49 -8.82 -0.05 2.34
CA ASN A 49 -9.92 0.19 3.28
C ASN A 49 -9.51 1.09 4.44
N LEU A 50 -8.30 0.89 4.97
CA LEU A 50 -7.77 1.75 6.03
C LEU A 50 -7.47 3.16 5.53
N PHE A 51 -6.98 3.31 4.32
CA PHE A 51 -6.78 4.63 3.72
C PHE A 51 -8.11 5.38 3.58
N ALA A 52 -9.17 4.67 3.21
CA ALA A 52 -10.50 5.28 3.11
C ALA A 52 -11.04 5.76 4.47
N GLN A 53 -10.55 5.19 5.56
CA GLN A 53 -10.93 5.58 6.91
C GLN A 53 -10.14 6.76 7.47
N LEU A 54 -9.05 7.16 6.80
CA LEU A 54 -8.23 8.27 7.29
C LEU A 54 -9.06 9.56 7.41
N PRO A 55 -8.89 10.36 8.44
CA PRO A 55 -7.83 10.30 9.48
C PRO A 55 -8.15 9.45 10.70
N ASN A 56 -9.17 8.63 10.67
CA ASN A 56 -9.61 7.82 11.80
C ASN A 56 -9.64 6.32 11.45
N PRO A 57 -8.47 5.68 11.21
CA PRO A 57 -8.44 4.26 10.87
C PRO A 57 -8.88 3.40 12.06
N ASP A 58 -9.58 2.31 11.77
CA ASP A 58 -10.00 1.37 12.79
C ASP A 58 -8.77 0.75 13.47
N PRO A 59 -8.62 0.89 14.79
CA PRO A 59 -7.44 0.39 15.50
C PRO A 59 -7.25 -1.12 15.39
N LEU A 60 -8.32 -1.90 15.41
CA LEU A 60 -8.23 -3.35 15.30
C LEU A 60 -7.77 -3.78 13.91
N ALA A 61 -8.31 -3.16 12.87
CA ALA A 61 -7.90 -3.42 11.49
C ALA A 61 -6.45 -3.01 11.25
N LEU A 62 -6.03 -1.88 11.82
CA LEU A 62 -4.66 -1.40 11.72
C LEU A 62 -3.68 -2.36 12.41
N HIS A 63 -4.03 -2.84 13.59
CA HIS A 63 -3.22 -3.81 14.32
C HIS A 63 -3.07 -5.11 13.52
N ALA A 64 -4.17 -5.61 12.96
CA ALA A 64 -4.16 -6.82 12.13
C ALA A 64 -3.30 -6.62 10.87
N LEU A 65 -3.35 -5.43 10.27
CA LEU A 65 -2.50 -5.10 9.12
C LEU A 65 -1.02 -5.10 9.51
N GLY A 66 -0.70 -4.54 10.67
CA GLY A 66 0.68 -4.56 11.20
C GLY A 66 1.20 -5.98 11.35
N ASP A 67 0.39 -6.89 11.85
CA ASP A 67 0.76 -8.30 11.95
C ASP A 67 0.97 -8.93 10.57
N ALA A 68 0.12 -8.64 9.62
CA ALA A 68 0.20 -9.19 8.26
C ALA A 68 1.47 -8.73 7.53
N ILE A 69 1.85 -7.46 7.67
CA ILE A 69 3.05 -6.89 7.04
C ILE A 69 4.30 -7.25 7.86
N GLY A 70 4.14 -7.51 9.14
CA GLY A 70 5.21 -7.83 10.07
C GLY A 70 5.96 -9.12 9.79
N GLY A 71 5.50 -9.93 8.85
CA GLY A 71 6.19 -11.14 8.41
C GLY A 71 7.48 -10.84 7.67
N THR A 72 8.15 -11.90 7.23
CA THR A 72 9.48 -11.80 6.61
C THR A 72 9.45 -11.60 5.10
N ASP A 73 8.28 -11.68 4.46
CA ASP A 73 8.17 -11.53 3.01
C ASP A 73 8.40 -10.06 2.62
N PRO A 74 9.48 -9.76 1.86
CA PRO A 74 9.75 -8.39 1.43
C PRO A 74 8.67 -7.81 0.53
N LYS A 75 7.92 -8.65 -0.17
CA LYS A 75 6.88 -8.20 -1.10
C LYS A 75 5.71 -7.52 -0.39
N THR A 76 5.41 -7.91 0.85
CA THR A 76 4.32 -7.29 1.60
C THR A 76 4.64 -5.84 1.96
N LEU A 77 5.88 -5.57 2.35
CA LEU A 77 6.31 -4.21 2.65
C LEU A 77 6.37 -3.35 1.38
N GLU A 78 6.89 -3.90 0.29
CA GLU A 78 6.91 -3.20 -1.00
C GLU A 78 5.50 -2.81 -1.45
N ALA A 79 4.56 -3.74 -1.38
CA ALA A 79 3.16 -3.48 -1.76
C ALA A 79 2.55 -2.39 -0.89
N PHE A 80 2.80 -2.44 0.41
CA PHE A 80 2.34 -1.43 1.34
C PHE A 80 2.90 -0.05 0.97
N MET A 81 4.21 0.03 0.77
CA MET A 81 4.86 1.32 0.43
C MET A 81 4.41 1.87 -0.91
N ASP A 82 4.17 1.01 -1.90
CA ASP A 82 3.63 1.46 -3.19
C ASP A 82 2.26 2.14 -3.00
N LEU A 83 1.40 1.57 -2.17
CA LEU A 83 0.09 2.14 -1.89
C LEU A 83 0.17 3.42 -1.07
N VAL A 84 1.07 3.48 -0.10
CA VAL A 84 1.34 4.69 0.70
C VAL A 84 1.79 5.83 -0.21
N ASN A 85 2.75 5.56 -1.08
CA ASN A 85 3.27 6.57 -1.99
C ASN A 85 2.20 7.02 -3.00
N GLY A 86 1.35 6.09 -3.46
CA GLY A 86 0.23 6.42 -4.33
C GLY A 86 -0.77 7.34 -3.65
N TRP A 87 -1.10 7.08 -2.40
CA TRP A 87 -2.02 7.93 -1.63
C TRP A 87 -1.46 9.34 -1.46
N LEU A 88 -0.18 9.46 -1.10
CA LEU A 88 0.48 10.75 -0.93
C LEU A 88 0.57 11.52 -2.24
N SER A 89 0.92 10.84 -3.33
CA SER A 89 1.00 11.44 -4.66
C SER A 89 -0.35 11.99 -5.11
N ALA A 90 -1.43 11.25 -4.85
CA ALA A 90 -2.78 11.70 -5.19
C ALA A 90 -3.13 12.99 -4.44
N ARG A 91 -2.74 13.11 -3.18
CA ARG A 91 -3.00 14.31 -2.40
C ARG A 91 -2.22 15.53 -2.93
N LEU A 92 -1.01 15.34 -3.41
CA LEU A 92 -0.22 16.41 -4.03
C LEU A 92 -0.86 16.88 -5.33
N VAL A 93 -1.37 15.97 -6.14
CA VAL A 93 -2.01 16.28 -7.42
C VAL A 93 -3.33 17.02 -7.22
N GLU A 94 -4.10 16.67 -6.21
CA GLU A 94 -5.37 17.30 -5.89
C GLU A 94 -5.22 18.79 -5.56
N GLY A 95 -4.09 19.23 -5.07
CA GLY A 95 -3.53 20.57 -5.08
C GLY A 95 -4.39 21.77 -4.68
N SER A 96 -5.63 21.60 -4.28
CA SER A 96 -6.55 22.69 -3.95
C SER A 96 -6.35 23.25 -2.54
N GLN A 97 -5.37 22.75 -1.80
CA GLN A 97 -5.27 22.96 -0.36
C GLN A 97 -4.18 23.96 0.06
N GLY A 98 -3.54 24.62 -0.89
CA GLY A 98 -2.53 25.61 -0.61
C GLY A 98 -1.13 25.04 -0.37
N LYS A 99 -0.16 25.96 -0.38
CA LYS A 99 1.26 25.60 -0.31
C LYS A 99 1.67 24.95 1.00
N ALA A 100 1.08 25.38 2.12
CA ALA A 100 1.40 24.83 3.44
C ALA A 100 0.98 23.36 3.54
N GLN A 101 -0.18 23.02 3.00
CA GLN A 101 -0.65 21.65 2.99
C GLN A 101 0.20 20.77 2.07
N MET A 102 0.56 21.28 0.90
CA MET A 102 1.44 20.55 -0.02
C MET A 102 2.81 20.29 0.60
N ALA A 103 3.34 21.27 1.34
CA ALA A 103 4.62 21.09 2.05
C ALA A 103 4.52 20.01 3.11
N ARG A 104 3.42 19.95 3.85
CA ARG A 104 3.21 18.89 4.86
C ARG A 104 3.12 17.51 4.24
N VAL A 105 2.43 17.39 3.11
CA VAL A 105 2.35 16.11 2.39
C VAL A 105 3.73 15.68 1.88
N ALA A 106 4.52 16.60 1.35
CA ALA A 106 5.87 16.32 0.88
C ALA A 106 6.78 15.90 2.04
N GLU A 107 6.68 16.55 3.19
CA GLU A 107 7.43 16.16 4.39
C GLU A 107 7.03 14.76 4.86
N THR A 108 5.74 14.45 4.84
CA THR A 108 5.23 13.13 5.18
C THR A 108 5.81 12.07 4.24
N TRP A 109 5.84 12.36 2.94
CA TRP A 109 6.42 11.47 1.94
C TRP A 109 7.88 11.14 2.26
N GLU A 110 8.69 12.15 2.53
CA GLU A 110 10.09 11.94 2.90
C GLU A 110 10.24 11.13 4.18
N LYS A 111 9.44 11.46 5.19
CA LYS A 111 9.48 10.79 6.48
C LYS A 111 9.15 9.31 6.39
N VAL A 112 8.07 8.96 5.70
CA VAL A 112 7.64 7.56 5.60
C VAL A 112 8.60 6.73 4.75
N ASN A 113 9.13 7.31 3.67
CA ASN A 113 10.08 6.60 2.81
C ASN A 113 11.44 6.43 3.49
N HIS A 114 11.87 7.43 4.25
CA HIS A 114 13.09 7.32 5.06
C HIS A 114 12.95 6.21 6.09
N ALA A 115 11.84 6.17 6.81
CA ALA A 115 11.58 5.14 7.81
C ALA A 115 11.58 3.72 7.18
N ALA A 116 10.99 3.57 6.00
CA ALA A 116 10.99 2.29 5.29
C ALA A 116 12.40 1.87 4.88
N ARG A 117 13.20 2.80 4.37
CA ARG A 117 14.59 2.51 4.00
C ARG A 117 15.43 2.12 5.20
N GLU A 118 15.26 2.79 6.33
CA GLU A 118 15.97 2.43 7.57
C GLU A 118 15.57 1.04 8.06
N ALA A 119 14.28 0.72 8.00
CA ALA A 119 13.80 -0.59 8.41
C ALA A 119 14.44 -1.71 7.57
N GLU A 120 14.58 -1.50 6.27
CA GLU A 120 15.27 -2.46 5.39
C GLU A 120 16.78 -2.52 5.67
N ALA A 121 17.42 -1.36 5.76
CA ALA A 121 18.87 -1.27 5.93
C ALA A 121 19.34 -1.87 7.27
N TYR A 122 18.57 -1.70 8.34
CA TYR A 122 18.92 -2.16 9.67
C TYR A 122 18.11 -3.35 10.15
N ASN A 123 17.31 -3.94 9.24
CA ASN A 123 16.47 -5.10 9.54
C ASN A 123 15.59 -4.87 10.77
N LEU A 124 14.93 -3.72 10.81
CA LEU A 124 14.03 -3.35 11.90
C LEU A 124 12.69 -4.05 11.78
N GLU A 125 11.98 -4.16 12.90
CA GLU A 125 10.65 -4.73 12.91
C GLU A 125 9.67 -3.88 12.09
N ARG A 126 8.83 -4.55 11.31
CA ARG A 126 7.89 -3.89 10.39
C ARG A 126 6.62 -3.43 11.06
N LYS A 127 6.14 -4.11 12.09
CA LYS A 127 4.89 -3.75 12.75
C LYS A 127 4.93 -2.33 13.33
N PRO A 128 5.96 -1.95 14.11
CA PRO A 128 6.10 -0.57 14.54
C PRO A 128 6.24 0.42 13.38
N LEU A 129 6.90 0.01 12.30
CA LEU A 129 7.02 0.82 11.09
C LEU A 129 5.64 1.12 10.48
N VAL A 130 4.78 0.12 10.35
CA VAL A 130 3.42 0.29 9.82
C VAL A 130 2.64 1.30 10.67
N PHE A 131 2.72 1.18 12.00
CA PHE A 131 2.05 2.11 12.90
C PHE A 131 2.58 3.53 12.78
N ALA A 132 3.90 3.68 12.68
CA ALA A 132 4.52 5.00 12.51
C ALA A 132 4.10 5.64 11.18
N ILE A 133 4.05 4.86 10.12
CA ILE A 133 3.63 5.35 8.80
C ILE A 133 2.16 5.78 8.83
N PHE A 134 1.27 4.96 9.39
CA PHE A 134 -0.13 5.35 9.52
C PHE A 134 -0.30 6.58 10.39
N GLY A 135 0.48 6.72 11.46
CA GLY A 135 0.48 7.93 12.28
C GLY A 135 0.78 9.17 11.45
N ALA A 136 1.78 9.08 10.58
CA ALA A 136 2.13 10.18 9.67
C ALA A 136 1.03 10.47 8.65
N LEU A 137 0.38 9.43 8.13
CA LEU A 137 -0.74 9.59 7.18
C LEU A 137 -1.95 10.23 7.86
N VAL A 138 -2.24 9.86 9.11
CA VAL A 138 -3.30 10.47 9.90
C VAL A 138 -3.06 11.97 10.04
N GLU A 139 -1.85 12.38 10.37
CA GLU A 139 -1.51 13.79 10.47
C GLU A 139 -1.67 14.52 9.13
N ALA A 140 -1.23 13.91 8.03
CA ALA A 140 -1.39 14.48 6.70
C ALA A 140 -2.87 14.58 6.30
N ALA A 141 -3.69 13.63 6.71
CA ALA A 141 -5.12 13.62 6.37
C ALA A 141 -5.94 14.63 7.18
N ARG A 142 -5.50 14.97 8.40
CA ARG A 142 -6.20 15.93 9.26
C ARG A 142 -6.09 17.37 8.76
N ASN A 143 -5.09 17.65 8.03
CA ASN A 143 -4.83 18.97 7.50
C ASN A 143 -5.31 19.05 6.05
#